data_f368a6650b986606f5154cda46d8422f
#
_entry.id   f368a6650b986606f5154cda46d8422f
#
_cell.length_a   1.000
_cell.length_b   1.000
_cell.length_c   1.000
_cell.angle_alpha   90.00
_cell.angle_beta   90.00
_cell.angle_gamma   90.00
#
_symmetry.space_group_name_H-M   'P 1'
#
loop_
_entity.id
_entity.type
_entity.pdbx_description
1 polymer ?
#
loop_
_entity_poly.entity_id
_entity_poly.type
_entity_poly.pdbx_seq_one_letter_code
_entity_poly.pdbx_strand_id
1 'polypeptide(L)'
;MADPHAHEEGSALPSPRPAPWPPSPAPALARWVGDAALGLTFRVVQARTRDPYTASGRGEALPRVYYTADDGWRAPLFHVAAAPGTSGEPVLLAHGLGGTHRDFSLEPGRCLAATLAAAGYSVYLLEHRGDRSALPPEGARAFSLDDIAIHDLGAALDAVRVHSGFDQVLCVGHGLGAQALYLRMALTGTDGMAALVTLCGAVRFSAGVSAARNAGLVATLLPAGWVLPGRRLQQLVSPFVTTGEQIASPDTAGPVARARLRYAAGDLHGGVIRQMARWVSSGHLTDVSGRLDVTSALRPFPALVFAGDDDPACPPTAASPAAEALAAPLVVLTGGWGHLDPLLGARAPTAVFARVLPFLDAHRRRCWG
;
A
#
# COMPACT_ATOMS: atom_id res chain seq x y z
N MET A 1 -26.77 -73.39 -9.15
CA MET A 1 -26.26 -72.64 -7.97
C MET A 1 -25.21 -71.70 -8.50
N ALA A 2 -25.58 -70.44 -8.76
CA ALA A 2 -24.69 -69.39 -9.22
C ALA A 2 -24.32 -68.54 -8.03
N ASP A 3 -23.06 -68.20 -7.90
CA ASP A 3 -22.48 -67.41 -6.86
C ASP A 3 -22.68 -65.90 -7.21
N PRO A 4 -23.25 -65.07 -6.33
CA PRO A 4 -23.51 -63.67 -6.62
C PRO A 4 -22.57 -62.77 -5.82
N HIS A 5 -21.30 -62.70 -6.13
CA HIS A 5 -20.40 -61.66 -5.61
C HIS A 5 -19.28 -61.32 -6.61
N ALA A 6 -19.66 -60.66 -7.72
CA ALA A 6 -18.69 -59.94 -8.52
C ALA A 6 -18.69 -58.50 -8.03
N HIS A 7 -17.66 -58.10 -7.28
CA HIS A 7 -17.38 -56.71 -6.95
C HIS A 7 -16.81 -55.99 -8.17
N GLU A 8 -17.55 -55.00 -8.69
CA GLU A 8 -17.03 -54.02 -9.63
C GLU A 8 -15.96 -53.17 -8.98
N GLU A 9 -14.72 -53.33 -9.39
CA GLU A 9 -13.65 -52.36 -9.07
C GLU A 9 -13.90 -51.11 -9.90
N GLY A 10 -14.39 -50.06 -9.22
CA GLY A 10 -14.50 -48.70 -9.77
C GLY A 10 -13.12 -48.13 -10.07
N SER A 11 -12.78 -48.00 -11.35
CA SER A 11 -11.57 -47.28 -11.79
C SER A 11 -11.64 -45.81 -11.40
N ALA A 12 -10.90 -45.44 -10.36
CA ALA A 12 -10.67 -44.06 -10.01
C ALA A 12 -9.91 -43.35 -11.13
N LEU A 13 -10.51 -42.33 -11.73
CA LEU A 13 -9.84 -41.44 -12.68
C LEU A 13 -8.65 -40.77 -12.00
N PRO A 14 -7.48 -40.70 -12.64
CA PRO A 14 -6.32 -40.01 -12.08
C PRO A 14 -6.64 -38.53 -11.95
N SER A 15 -6.39 -37.96 -10.78
CA SER A 15 -6.51 -36.52 -10.51
C SER A 15 -5.65 -35.74 -11.52
N PRO A 16 -6.15 -34.59 -12.05
CA PRO A 16 -5.38 -33.80 -12.99
C PRO A 16 -4.11 -33.30 -12.30
N ARG A 17 -2.96 -33.50 -12.91
CA ARG A 17 -1.68 -32.92 -12.45
C ARG A 17 -1.83 -31.41 -12.51
N PRO A 18 -1.39 -30.66 -11.45
CA PRO A 18 -1.36 -29.22 -11.52
C PRO A 18 -0.49 -28.79 -12.70
N ALA A 19 -0.98 -27.82 -13.47
CA ALA A 19 -0.22 -27.23 -14.56
C ALA A 19 1.12 -26.66 -14.02
N PRO A 20 2.22 -26.78 -14.79
CA PRO A 20 3.48 -26.18 -14.38
C PRO A 20 3.30 -24.67 -14.25
N TRP A 21 3.75 -24.13 -13.13
CA TRP A 21 3.76 -22.69 -12.85
C TRP A 21 4.45 -21.94 -14.00
N PRO A 22 3.93 -20.77 -14.41
CA PRO A 22 4.63 -19.93 -15.37
C PRO A 22 5.98 -19.53 -14.79
N PRO A 23 7.01 -19.31 -15.63
CA PRO A 23 8.34 -18.97 -15.18
C PRO A 23 8.31 -17.69 -14.36
N SER A 24 8.99 -17.74 -13.21
CA SER A 24 9.10 -16.68 -12.22
C SER A 24 9.48 -15.31 -12.83
N PRO A 25 8.86 -14.18 -12.41
CA PRO A 25 9.21 -12.83 -12.83
C PRO A 25 10.56 -12.33 -12.28
N ALA A 26 11.33 -13.19 -11.60
CA ALA A 26 12.67 -12.84 -11.07
C ALA A 26 13.63 -12.20 -12.10
N PRO A 27 13.56 -12.52 -13.42
CA PRO A 27 14.37 -11.82 -14.41
C PRO A 27 14.00 -10.33 -14.58
N ALA A 28 12.76 -9.93 -14.28
CA ALA A 28 12.32 -8.55 -14.52
C ALA A 28 12.92 -7.56 -13.50
N LEU A 29 12.97 -7.92 -12.21
CA LEU A 29 13.56 -7.07 -11.18
C LEU A 29 15.10 -7.02 -11.31
N ALA A 30 15.73 -8.17 -11.64
CA ALA A 30 17.18 -8.25 -11.88
C ALA A 30 17.59 -7.51 -13.17
N ARG A 31 16.78 -7.57 -14.23
CA ARG A 31 16.96 -6.76 -15.43
C ARG A 31 16.75 -5.29 -15.15
N TRP A 32 15.71 -4.93 -14.40
CA TRP A 32 15.42 -3.56 -14.03
C TRP A 32 16.58 -2.89 -13.25
N VAL A 33 17.19 -3.61 -12.30
CA VAL A 33 18.38 -3.15 -11.55
C VAL A 33 19.63 -3.13 -12.45
N GLY A 34 19.79 -4.09 -13.36
CA GLY A 34 20.90 -4.18 -14.30
C GLY A 34 20.86 -3.09 -15.38
N ASP A 35 19.70 -2.85 -15.98
CA ASP A 35 19.50 -1.84 -17.02
C ASP A 35 19.61 -0.42 -16.45
N ALA A 36 19.21 -0.20 -15.19
CA ALA A 36 19.40 1.06 -14.49
C ALA A 36 20.89 1.37 -14.21
N ALA A 37 21.72 0.34 -14.01
CA ALA A 37 23.16 0.50 -13.77
C ALA A 37 23.93 0.83 -15.06
N LEU A 38 23.44 0.44 -16.23
CA LEU A 38 24.08 0.67 -17.54
C LEU A 38 23.71 2.00 -18.20
N GLY A 39 22.66 2.71 -17.70
CA GLY A 39 22.15 3.97 -18.26
C GLY A 39 22.82 5.26 -17.75
N LEU A 40 23.92 5.20 -17.03
CA LEU A 40 24.53 6.30 -16.25
C LEU A 40 25.21 7.42 -17.07
N THR A 41 25.02 7.53 -18.37
CA THR A 41 25.68 8.57 -19.22
C THR A 41 24.72 9.52 -19.93
N PHE A 42 23.51 9.74 -19.44
CA PHE A 42 22.61 10.70 -20.09
C PHE A 42 22.54 12.05 -19.34
N ARG A 43 22.83 13.13 -20.08
CA ARG A 43 22.64 14.52 -19.63
C ARG A 43 21.16 14.75 -19.29
N VAL A 44 20.91 15.09 -18.03
CA VAL A 44 19.58 15.43 -17.52
C VAL A 44 19.20 16.81 -18.09
N VAL A 45 18.33 16.85 -19.09
CA VAL A 45 17.58 18.05 -19.45
C VAL A 45 16.45 18.19 -18.45
N GLN A 46 16.63 19.07 -17.46
CA GLN A 46 15.56 19.46 -16.53
C GLN A 46 14.55 20.36 -17.26
N ALA A 47 13.55 19.78 -17.90
CA ALA A 47 12.36 20.52 -18.25
C ALA A 47 11.56 20.78 -16.98
N ARG A 48 11.46 22.05 -16.55
CA ARG A 48 10.50 22.50 -15.51
C ARG A 48 9.09 22.39 -16.08
N THR A 49 8.53 21.20 -16.11
CA THR A 49 7.11 21.02 -16.45
C THR A 49 6.30 21.15 -15.16
N ARG A 50 5.28 22.03 -15.18
CA ARG A 50 4.24 22.08 -14.14
C ARG A 50 3.65 20.70 -13.99
N ASP A 51 3.40 20.28 -12.75
CA ASP A 51 2.74 19.02 -12.43
C ASP A 51 1.28 19.09 -12.91
N PRO A 52 0.89 18.37 -13.97
CA PRO A 52 -0.47 18.40 -14.50
C PRO A 52 -1.47 17.58 -13.65
N TYR A 53 -0.96 16.81 -12.67
CA TYR A 53 -1.74 15.86 -11.89
C TYR A 53 -1.94 16.36 -10.45
N THR A 54 -2.59 17.50 -10.28
CA THR A 54 -3.07 17.94 -8.97
C THR A 54 -4.55 17.60 -8.82
N ALA A 55 -4.98 17.19 -7.65
CA ALA A 55 -6.37 16.76 -7.38
C ALA A 55 -7.41 17.85 -7.73
N SER A 56 -7.01 19.13 -7.76
CA SER A 56 -7.88 20.25 -8.15
C SER A 56 -7.96 20.49 -9.67
N GLY A 57 -7.17 19.81 -10.49
CA GLY A 57 -7.09 20.04 -11.92
C GLY A 57 -6.53 21.42 -12.32
N ARG A 58 -6.16 22.26 -11.36
CA ARG A 58 -5.71 23.64 -11.55
C ARG A 58 -4.24 23.90 -11.19
N GLY A 59 -3.49 22.86 -10.85
CA GLY A 59 -2.09 23.02 -10.44
C GLY A 59 -1.90 23.65 -9.04
N GLU A 60 -2.95 23.79 -8.26
CA GLU A 60 -2.89 24.28 -6.88
C GLU A 60 -2.45 23.18 -5.91
N ALA A 61 -1.59 23.54 -4.96
CA ALA A 61 -1.18 22.63 -3.91
C ALA A 61 -2.39 22.34 -2.99
N LEU A 62 -2.61 21.05 -2.67
CA LEU A 62 -3.63 20.68 -1.69
C LEU A 62 -3.37 21.37 -0.34
N PRO A 63 -4.42 21.82 0.36
CA PRO A 63 -4.32 22.26 1.74
C PRO A 63 -3.61 21.23 2.62
N ARG A 64 -2.94 21.67 3.67
CA ARG A 64 -2.17 20.82 4.57
C ARG A 64 -2.61 20.99 6.01
N VAL A 65 -2.93 19.88 6.65
CA VAL A 65 -3.03 19.78 8.10
C VAL A 65 -1.74 19.12 8.58
N TYR A 66 -1.12 19.64 9.62
CA TYR A 66 0.13 19.06 10.13
C TYR A 66 -0.13 18.25 11.38
N TYR A 67 0.49 17.09 11.47
CA TYR A 67 0.65 16.37 12.73
C TYR A 67 2.09 16.50 13.23
N THR A 68 2.27 16.36 14.54
CA THR A 68 3.58 16.26 15.17
C THR A 68 3.57 15.00 16.02
N ALA A 69 4.43 14.06 15.68
CA ALA A 69 4.62 12.83 16.43
C ALA A 69 5.30 13.12 17.78
N ASP A 70 5.10 12.28 18.77
CA ASP A 70 5.64 12.43 20.12
C ASP A 70 7.18 12.38 20.19
N ASP A 71 7.81 11.76 19.19
CA ASP A 71 9.27 11.76 19.01
C ASP A 71 9.79 12.97 18.19
N GLY A 72 8.93 13.95 17.90
CA GLY A 72 9.26 15.26 17.33
C GLY A 72 9.23 15.33 15.81
N TRP A 73 8.96 14.24 15.09
CA TRP A 73 8.73 14.31 13.65
C TRP A 73 7.45 15.08 13.35
N ARG A 74 7.51 15.96 12.34
CA ARG A 74 6.36 16.71 11.86
C ARG A 74 6.14 16.47 10.39
N ALA A 75 4.92 16.08 9.99
CA ALA A 75 4.62 15.85 8.58
C ALA A 75 3.20 16.31 8.22
N PRO A 76 2.93 16.59 6.93
CA PRO A 76 1.62 17.01 6.49
C PRO A 76 0.68 15.84 6.22
N LEU A 77 -0.59 16.12 6.45
CA LEU A 77 -1.73 15.45 5.86
C LEU A 77 -2.23 16.36 4.74
N PHE A 78 -2.21 15.91 3.50
CA PHE A 78 -2.81 16.66 2.40
C PHE A 78 -4.32 16.45 2.41
N HIS A 79 -5.06 17.55 2.44
CA HIS A 79 -6.49 17.52 2.66
C HIS A 79 -7.27 17.76 1.37
N VAL A 80 -8.22 16.87 1.07
CA VAL A 80 -9.23 17.05 0.03
C VAL A 80 -10.57 17.20 0.72
N ALA A 81 -11.13 18.40 0.64
CA ALA A 81 -12.40 18.70 1.30
C ALA A 81 -13.56 17.88 0.71
N ALA A 82 -14.48 17.51 1.57
CA ALA A 82 -15.73 16.87 1.18
C ALA A 82 -16.56 17.76 0.26
N ALA A 83 -17.43 17.16 -0.55
CA ALA A 83 -18.39 17.89 -1.36
C ALA A 83 -19.27 18.80 -0.46
N PRO A 84 -19.59 20.03 -0.89
CA PRO A 84 -20.40 20.95 -0.10
C PRO A 84 -21.75 20.34 0.32
N GLY A 85 -22.14 20.60 1.57
CA GLY A 85 -23.41 20.12 2.12
C GLY A 85 -23.42 18.66 2.59
N THR A 86 -22.24 18.02 2.67
CA THR A 86 -22.09 16.65 3.19
C THR A 86 -21.56 16.66 4.63
N SER A 87 -21.60 15.48 5.30
CA SER A 87 -21.13 15.34 6.69
C SER A 87 -19.63 15.57 6.86
N GLY A 88 -18.84 15.37 5.81
CA GLY A 88 -17.39 15.53 5.86
C GLY A 88 -16.68 14.51 6.75
N GLU A 89 -17.23 13.31 6.94
CA GLU A 89 -16.60 12.28 7.78
C GLU A 89 -15.20 11.95 7.31
N PRO A 90 -14.21 11.87 8.23
CA PRO A 90 -12.81 11.79 7.86
C PRO A 90 -12.39 10.41 7.39
N VAL A 91 -11.61 10.38 6.30
CA VAL A 91 -10.91 9.18 5.79
C VAL A 91 -9.43 9.48 5.69
N LEU A 92 -8.60 8.68 6.38
CA LEU A 92 -7.13 8.72 6.29
C LEU A 92 -6.65 7.70 5.27
N LEU A 93 -5.86 8.15 4.28
CA LEU A 93 -5.25 7.30 3.24
C LEU A 93 -3.75 7.19 3.46
N ALA A 94 -3.23 5.96 3.66
CA ALA A 94 -1.81 5.67 3.90
C ALA A 94 -1.19 4.95 2.69
N HIS A 95 -0.17 5.57 2.07
CA HIS A 95 0.45 5.08 0.83
C HIS A 95 1.46 3.95 1.04
N GLY A 96 1.79 3.28 -0.08
CA GLY A 96 2.73 2.16 -0.12
C GLY A 96 4.20 2.57 -0.18
N LEU A 97 5.08 1.55 -0.14
CA LEU A 97 6.54 1.72 -0.24
C LEU A 97 6.94 2.45 -1.53
N GLY A 98 7.80 3.45 -1.39
CA GLY A 98 8.30 4.24 -2.54
C GLY A 98 7.21 5.03 -3.27
N GLY A 99 6.03 5.16 -2.67
CA GLY A 99 4.95 6.05 -3.06
C GLY A 99 4.94 7.33 -2.25
N THR A 100 3.90 8.15 -2.45
CA THR A 100 3.57 9.35 -1.68
C THR A 100 2.06 9.49 -1.63
N HIS A 101 1.54 10.48 -0.91
CA HIS A 101 0.11 10.85 -0.94
C HIS A 101 -0.48 10.90 -2.34
N ARG A 102 0.33 11.14 -3.37
CA ARG A 102 -0.11 11.27 -4.77
C ARG A 102 -0.55 9.95 -5.39
N ASP A 103 -0.16 8.81 -4.86
CA ASP A 103 -0.68 7.52 -5.33
C ASP A 103 -2.23 7.46 -5.25
N PHE A 104 -2.82 8.21 -4.31
CA PHE A 104 -4.28 8.32 -4.15
C PHE A 104 -4.91 9.50 -4.92
N SER A 105 -4.11 10.42 -5.47
CA SER A 105 -4.59 11.67 -6.08
C SER A 105 -4.01 11.95 -7.45
N LEU A 106 -3.35 10.97 -8.08
CA LEU A 106 -2.56 11.16 -9.30
C LEU A 106 -3.41 11.55 -10.51
N GLU A 107 -4.59 10.93 -10.67
CA GLU A 107 -5.49 11.19 -11.81
C GLU A 107 -6.69 12.03 -11.35
N PRO A 108 -6.79 13.31 -11.76
CA PRO A 108 -7.94 14.14 -11.44
C PRO A 108 -9.25 13.48 -11.92
N GLY A 109 -10.23 13.38 -11.02
CA GLY A 109 -11.57 12.82 -11.30
C GLY A 109 -11.66 11.29 -11.37
N ARG A 110 -10.53 10.57 -11.36
CA ARG A 110 -10.51 9.09 -11.38
C ARG A 110 -9.76 8.47 -10.20
N CYS A 111 -9.17 9.26 -9.34
CA CYS A 111 -8.43 8.78 -8.18
C CYS A 111 -9.36 8.51 -6.98
N LEU A 112 -8.91 7.66 -6.06
CA LEU A 112 -9.67 7.31 -4.86
C LEU A 112 -10.00 8.55 -4.01
N ALA A 113 -9.05 9.48 -3.85
CA ALA A 113 -9.26 10.69 -3.06
C ALA A 113 -10.41 11.56 -3.61
N ALA A 114 -10.45 11.78 -4.93
CA ALA A 114 -11.53 12.55 -5.56
C ALA A 114 -12.86 11.82 -5.47
N THR A 115 -12.87 10.50 -5.63
CA THR A 115 -14.07 9.66 -5.51
C THR A 115 -14.67 9.75 -4.11
N LEU A 116 -13.85 9.62 -3.07
CA LEU A 116 -14.27 9.73 -1.67
C LEU A 116 -14.79 11.15 -1.35
N ALA A 117 -14.08 12.19 -1.81
CA ALA A 117 -14.48 13.58 -1.58
C ALA A 117 -15.82 13.89 -2.25
N ALA A 118 -16.03 13.42 -3.48
CA ALA A 118 -17.31 13.54 -4.19
C ALA A 118 -18.46 12.79 -3.47
N ALA A 119 -18.14 11.67 -2.80
CA ALA A 119 -19.10 10.92 -1.97
C ALA A 119 -19.33 11.54 -0.58
N GLY A 120 -18.70 12.69 -0.28
CA GLY A 120 -18.95 13.45 0.94
C GLY A 120 -18.02 13.15 2.10
N TYR A 121 -16.87 12.52 1.85
CA TYR A 121 -15.81 12.31 2.85
C TYR A 121 -14.79 13.44 2.85
N SER A 122 -14.32 13.83 4.02
CA SER A 122 -13.15 14.68 4.20
C SER A 122 -11.89 13.80 4.14
N VAL A 123 -11.10 13.92 3.09
CA VAL A 123 -10.02 12.95 2.79
C VAL A 123 -8.67 13.53 3.22
N TYR A 124 -7.93 12.77 4.01
CA TYR A 124 -6.59 13.12 4.51
C TYR A 124 -5.58 12.13 3.92
N LEU A 125 -4.65 12.63 3.14
CA LEU A 125 -3.60 11.85 2.49
C LEU A 125 -2.34 11.95 3.34
N LEU A 126 -1.92 10.84 3.93
CA LEU A 126 -0.76 10.78 4.81
C LEU A 126 0.54 10.97 4.03
N GLU A 127 1.40 11.86 4.52
CA GLU A 127 2.85 11.76 4.35
C GLU A 127 3.44 11.33 5.70
N HIS A 128 4.25 10.31 5.72
CA HIS A 128 4.90 9.85 6.94
C HIS A 128 6.34 10.39 7.05
N ARG A 129 7.02 10.11 8.16
CA ARG A 129 8.43 10.45 8.36
C ARG A 129 9.30 9.93 7.21
N GLY A 130 10.29 10.70 6.84
CA GLY A 130 11.15 10.39 5.70
C GLY A 130 10.63 10.86 4.35
N ASP A 131 9.35 11.16 4.22
CA ASP A 131 8.84 11.78 3.01
C ASP A 131 9.35 13.22 2.88
N ARG A 132 9.39 13.72 1.64
CA ARG A 132 10.01 15.01 1.33
C ARG A 132 9.44 16.20 2.12
N SER A 133 8.17 16.13 2.45
CA SER A 133 7.45 17.19 3.16
C SER A 133 7.50 17.04 4.68
N ALA A 134 8.07 15.93 5.18
CA ALA A 134 8.26 15.69 6.59
C ALA A 134 9.49 16.44 7.12
N LEU A 135 9.38 16.93 8.33
CA LEU A 135 10.44 17.66 9.02
C LEU A 135 10.95 16.80 10.19
N PRO A 136 12.22 16.37 10.14
CA PRO A 136 12.82 15.63 11.24
C PRO A 136 13.07 16.53 12.45
N PRO A 137 13.04 15.99 13.67
CA PRO A 137 13.57 16.69 14.85
C PRO A 137 15.10 16.82 14.77
N GLU A 138 15.67 17.69 15.60
CA GLU A 138 17.12 17.78 15.75
C GLU A 138 17.67 16.44 16.23
N GLY A 139 18.75 15.96 15.58
CA GLY A 139 19.35 14.66 15.90
C GLY A 139 18.52 13.46 15.50
N ALA A 140 17.60 13.61 14.54
CA ALA A 140 16.76 12.53 14.04
C ALA A 140 17.57 11.26 13.73
N ARG A 141 17.08 10.13 14.22
CA ARG A 141 17.68 8.81 14.00
C ARG A 141 17.03 8.08 12.83
N ALA A 142 17.66 6.99 12.44
CA ALA A 142 17.01 6.02 11.55
C ALA A 142 15.71 5.50 12.17
N PHE A 143 14.72 5.24 11.35
CA PHE A 143 13.40 4.77 11.77
C PHE A 143 13.01 3.48 11.05
N SER A 144 12.06 2.78 11.63
CA SER A 144 11.45 1.54 11.15
C SER A 144 10.00 1.79 10.74
N LEU A 145 9.30 0.76 10.26
CA LEU A 145 7.86 0.85 10.05
C LEU A 145 7.08 0.89 11.36
N ASP A 146 7.61 0.32 12.44
CA ASP A 146 7.01 0.43 13.77
C ASP A 146 6.92 1.91 14.22
N ASP A 147 7.97 2.70 13.95
CA ASP A 147 7.96 4.13 14.27
C ASP A 147 6.87 4.87 13.49
N ILE A 148 6.66 4.53 12.22
CA ILE A 148 5.56 5.06 11.42
C ILE A 148 4.21 4.61 11.99
N ALA A 149 4.09 3.34 12.37
CA ALA A 149 2.86 2.76 12.89
C ALA A 149 2.45 3.36 14.25
N ILE A 150 3.40 3.50 15.15
CA ILE A 150 3.16 3.97 16.52
C ILE A 150 3.01 5.49 16.55
N HIS A 151 4.03 6.19 16.07
CA HIS A 151 4.16 7.63 16.25
C HIS A 151 3.44 8.43 15.15
N ASP A 152 3.70 8.13 13.86
CA ASP A 152 3.12 8.92 12.78
C ASP A 152 1.63 8.68 12.63
N LEU A 153 1.20 7.40 12.54
CA LEU A 153 -0.22 7.09 12.41
C LEU A 153 -1.01 7.50 13.66
N GLY A 154 -0.41 7.39 14.86
CA GLY A 154 -1.01 7.88 16.09
C GLY A 154 -1.31 9.37 16.01
N ALA A 155 -0.28 10.17 15.80
CA ALA A 155 -0.40 11.61 15.72
C ALA A 155 -1.25 12.09 14.52
N ALA A 156 -1.21 11.36 13.40
CA ALA A 156 -2.04 11.66 12.23
C ALA A 156 -3.53 11.45 12.52
N LEU A 157 -3.91 10.34 13.17
CA LEU A 157 -5.29 10.09 13.59
C LEU A 157 -5.78 11.18 14.53
N ASP A 158 -4.98 11.59 15.52
CA ASP A 158 -5.34 12.66 16.45
C ASP A 158 -5.49 14.01 15.73
N ALA A 159 -4.58 14.35 14.82
CA ALA A 159 -4.68 15.57 14.04
C ALA A 159 -5.93 15.59 13.14
N VAL A 160 -6.28 14.45 12.53
CA VAL A 160 -7.51 14.30 11.73
C VAL A 160 -8.75 14.48 12.62
N ARG A 161 -8.79 13.86 13.78
CA ARG A 161 -9.90 13.98 14.74
C ARG A 161 -10.11 15.43 15.18
N VAL A 162 -9.02 16.12 15.57
CA VAL A 162 -9.06 17.53 15.97
C VAL A 162 -9.53 18.43 14.83
N HIS A 163 -9.00 18.22 13.61
CA HIS A 163 -9.35 19.06 12.46
C HIS A 163 -10.77 18.81 11.94
N SER A 164 -11.23 17.57 11.97
CA SER A 164 -12.55 17.19 11.45
C SER A 164 -13.68 17.35 12.48
N GLY A 165 -13.37 17.30 13.77
CA GLY A 165 -14.36 17.26 14.85
C GLY A 165 -15.01 15.89 15.07
N PHE A 166 -14.48 14.83 14.46
CA PHE A 166 -14.97 13.45 14.62
C PHE A 166 -14.07 12.67 15.59
N ASP A 167 -14.67 11.81 16.41
CA ASP A 167 -13.92 11.00 17.39
C ASP A 167 -13.16 9.83 16.76
N GLN A 168 -13.56 9.39 15.58
CA GLN A 168 -12.96 8.27 14.87
C GLN A 168 -12.79 8.58 13.38
N VAL A 169 -11.83 7.88 12.78
CA VAL A 169 -11.39 8.07 11.40
C VAL A 169 -11.49 6.75 10.64
N LEU A 170 -12.08 6.77 9.46
CA LEU A 170 -12.03 5.66 8.52
C LEU A 170 -10.62 5.59 7.93
N CYS A 171 -10.04 4.40 7.83
CA CYS A 171 -8.67 4.23 7.37
C CYS A 171 -8.62 3.39 6.09
N VAL A 172 -7.79 3.82 5.14
CA VAL A 172 -7.47 3.04 3.94
C VAL A 172 -5.95 2.97 3.78
N GLY A 173 -5.40 1.77 3.68
CA GLY A 173 -3.96 1.56 3.47
C GLY A 173 -3.69 0.81 2.17
N HIS A 174 -2.61 1.18 1.47
CA HIS A 174 -2.11 0.44 0.33
C HIS A 174 -0.71 -0.10 0.60
N GLY A 175 -0.48 -1.39 0.29
CA GLY A 175 0.84 -2.02 0.41
C GLY A 175 1.45 -1.81 1.80
N LEU A 176 2.58 -1.07 1.88
CA LEU A 176 3.25 -0.75 3.14
C LEU A 176 2.37 0.10 4.08
N GLY A 177 1.52 0.98 3.56
CA GLY A 177 0.57 1.74 4.37
C GLY A 177 -0.48 0.85 5.05
N ALA A 178 -0.93 -0.21 4.37
CA ALA A 178 -1.77 -1.24 4.98
C ALA A 178 -1.02 -2.01 6.07
N GLN A 179 0.24 -2.37 5.82
CA GLN A 179 1.11 -3.04 6.80
C GLN A 179 1.37 -2.18 8.03
N ALA A 180 1.56 -0.86 7.85
CA ALA A 180 1.70 0.09 8.96
C ALA A 180 0.42 0.17 9.81
N LEU A 181 -0.77 0.15 9.18
CA LEU A 181 -2.05 0.11 9.89
C LEU A 181 -2.22 -1.21 10.67
N TYR A 182 -1.86 -2.36 10.09
CA TYR A 182 -1.85 -3.63 10.81
C TYR A 182 -0.88 -3.62 12.00
N LEU A 183 0.34 -3.09 11.81
CA LEU A 183 1.33 -2.93 12.89
C LEU A 183 0.78 -2.03 14.00
N ARG A 184 0.17 -0.90 13.66
CA ARG A 184 -0.46 -0.02 14.65
C ARG A 184 -1.51 -0.77 15.47
N MET A 185 -2.43 -1.48 14.80
CA MET A 185 -3.47 -2.26 15.48
C MET A 185 -2.88 -3.31 16.42
N ALA A 186 -1.80 -3.97 16.00
CA ALA A 186 -1.12 -5.00 16.78
C ALA A 186 -0.32 -4.43 17.96
N LEU A 187 0.30 -3.25 17.81
CA LEU A 187 1.21 -2.67 18.79
C LEU A 187 0.49 -1.73 19.77
N THR A 188 -0.50 -0.97 19.31
CA THR A 188 -1.14 0.09 20.10
C THR A 188 -2.66 0.02 20.13
N GLY A 189 -3.27 -0.92 19.41
CA GLY A 189 -4.73 -1.05 19.33
C GLY A 189 -5.37 -0.21 18.21
N THR A 190 -6.69 -0.09 18.27
CA THR A 190 -7.53 0.52 17.23
C THR A 190 -8.11 1.87 17.61
N ASP A 191 -7.60 2.49 18.68
CA ASP A 191 -8.10 3.77 19.15
C ASP A 191 -8.02 4.85 18.07
N GLY A 192 -9.12 5.57 17.90
CA GLY A 192 -9.27 6.58 16.87
C GLY A 192 -9.63 6.04 15.48
N MET A 193 -9.70 4.73 15.26
CA MET A 193 -10.09 4.10 14.00
C MET A 193 -11.54 3.64 14.04
N ALA A 194 -12.34 3.93 13.00
CA ALA A 194 -13.72 3.46 12.85
C ALA A 194 -13.79 2.15 12.05
N ALA A 195 -13.09 2.08 10.94
CA ALA A 195 -13.00 0.92 10.07
C ALA A 195 -11.71 0.96 9.24
N LEU A 196 -11.35 -0.17 8.63
CA LEU A 196 -10.13 -0.33 7.86
C LEU A 196 -10.41 -0.94 6.48
N VAL A 197 -9.91 -0.30 5.43
CA VAL A 197 -9.78 -0.91 4.10
C VAL A 197 -8.31 -1.11 3.79
N THR A 198 -7.93 -2.30 3.34
CA THR A 198 -6.56 -2.56 2.90
C THR A 198 -6.52 -3.02 1.46
N LEU A 199 -5.65 -2.38 0.69
CA LEU A 199 -5.38 -2.67 -0.70
C LEU A 199 -3.99 -3.29 -0.80
N CYS A 200 -3.91 -4.58 -1.14
CA CYS A 200 -2.65 -5.30 -1.31
C CYS A 200 -1.71 -5.23 -0.09
N GLY A 201 -2.24 -5.37 1.13
CA GLY A 201 -1.50 -5.40 2.39
C GLY A 201 -1.09 -6.82 2.80
N ALA A 202 0.08 -7.30 2.40
CA ALA A 202 0.56 -8.63 2.73
C ALA A 202 0.97 -8.77 4.20
N VAL A 203 0.58 -9.89 4.84
CA VAL A 203 1.03 -10.28 6.19
C VAL A 203 1.81 -11.59 6.17
N ARG A 204 1.85 -12.28 5.02
CA ARG A 204 2.68 -13.46 4.76
C ARG A 204 3.57 -13.22 3.54
N PHE A 205 4.79 -13.72 3.61
CA PHE A 205 5.80 -13.55 2.58
C PHE A 205 6.35 -14.92 2.21
N SER A 206 6.09 -15.38 0.97
CA SER A 206 6.65 -16.65 0.51
C SER A 206 8.12 -16.47 0.13
N ALA A 207 9.00 -17.21 0.77
CA ALA A 207 10.43 -17.28 0.43
C ALA A 207 10.72 -18.00 -0.91
N GLY A 208 9.73 -18.09 -1.80
CA GLY A 208 9.73 -18.93 -3.00
C GLY A 208 10.77 -18.58 -4.07
N VAL A 209 11.53 -17.51 -3.90
CA VAL A 209 12.57 -17.13 -4.85
C VAL A 209 13.89 -16.92 -4.10
N SER A 210 14.86 -17.77 -4.36
CA SER A 210 16.23 -17.67 -3.80
C SER A 210 16.85 -16.27 -3.98
N ALA A 211 16.51 -15.57 -5.06
CA ALA A 211 16.93 -14.20 -5.32
C ALA A 211 16.33 -13.18 -4.34
N ALA A 212 15.04 -13.29 -4.01
CA ALA A 212 14.38 -12.40 -3.03
C ALA A 212 14.92 -12.64 -1.62
N ARG A 213 15.19 -13.92 -1.27
CA ARG A 213 15.82 -14.29 0.01
C ARG A 213 17.25 -13.73 0.12
N ASN A 214 18.03 -13.82 -0.96
CA ASN A 214 19.41 -13.31 -0.97
C ASN A 214 19.42 -11.77 -0.95
N ALA A 215 18.53 -11.11 -1.69
CA ALA A 215 18.34 -9.66 -1.62
C ALA A 215 17.89 -9.22 -0.22
N GLY A 216 17.00 -9.98 0.43
CA GLY A 216 16.60 -9.78 1.81
C GLY A 216 17.78 -9.85 2.78
N LEU A 217 18.64 -10.88 2.64
CA LEU A 217 19.83 -11.00 3.48
C LEU A 217 20.78 -9.81 3.29
N VAL A 218 21.04 -9.40 2.05
CA VAL A 218 21.86 -8.20 1.76
C VAL A 218 21.22 -6.95 2.35
N ALA A 219 19.90 -6.80 2.23
CA ALA A 219 19.18 -5.65 2.76
C ALA A 219 19.26 -5.54 4.30
N THR A 220 19.39 -6.66 5.03
CA THR A 220 19.60 -6.64 6.49
C THR A 220 20.95 -6.03 6.89
N LEU A 221 21.93 -6.02 6.00
CA LEU A 221 23.26 -5.44 6.22
C LEU A 221 23.31 -3.93 5.91
N LEU A 222 22.28 -3.37 5.26
CA LEU A 222 22.25 -1.94 4.98
C LEU A 222 22.22 -1.13 6.29
N PRO A 223 22.96 -0.01 6.38
CA PRO A 223 22.85 0.88 7.52
C PRO A 223 21.40 1.38 7.67
N ALA A 224 20.85 1.37 8.89
CA ALA A 224 19.47 1.80 9.13
C ALA A 224 19.25 3.27 8.72
N GLY A 225 20.25 4.13 8.86
CA GLY A 225 20.19 5.54 8.46
C GLY A 225 20.40 5.79 6.97
N TRP A 226 20.59 4.74 6.16
CA TRP A 226 20.78 4.90 4.73
C TRP A 226 19.47 5.25 4.03
N VAL A 227 19.56 6.15 3.05
CA VAL A 227 18.43 6.56 2.21
C VAL A 227 18.79 6.26 0.76
N LEU A 228 18.03 5.34 0.14
CA LEU A 228 18.11 5.15 -1.30
C LEU A 228 17.25 6.22 -1.96
N PRO A 229 17.81 7.05 -2.86
CA PRO A 229 17.06 8.10 -3.54
C PRO A 229 16.12 7.50 -4.60
N GLY A 230 15.16 6.69 -4.14
CA GLY A 230 14.19 5.95 -4.96
C GLY A 230 13.40 6.88 -5.85
N ARG A 231 13.03 8.05 -5.34
CA ARG A 231 12.37 9.09 -6.12
C ARG A 231 13.20 9.54 -7.34
N ARG A 232 14.49 9.84 -7.16
CA ARG A 232 15.36 10.26 -8.27
C ARG A 232 15.53 9.15 -9.29
N LEU A 233 15.72 7.93 -8.81
CA LEU A 233 15.87 6.76 -9.67
C LEU A 233 14.59 6.51 -10.48
N GLN A 234 13.42 6.51 -9.84
CA GLN A 234 12.14 6.34 -10.52
C GLN A 234 11.86 7.46 -11.54
N GLN A 235 12.19 8.71 -11.22
CA GLN A 235 12.07 9.83 -12.15
C GLN A 235 12.99 9.67 -13.37
N LEU A 236 14.20 9.16 -13.19
CA LEU A 236 15.16 8.92 -14.28
C LEU A 236 14.66 7.87 -15.25
N VAL A 237 14.03 6.79 -14.75
CA VAL A 237 13.52 5.71 -15.62
C VAL A 237 12.14 6.01 -16.22
N SER A 238 11.41 6.97 -15.67
CA SER A 238 10.02 7.26 -16.10
C SER A 238 9.83 7.53 -17.59
N PRO A 239 10.76 8.18 -18.34
CA PRO A 239 10.60 8.38 -19.79
C PRO A 239 10.62 7.09 -20.60
N PHE A 240 11.22 6.02 -20.05
CA PHE A 240 11.38 4.73 -20.72
C PHE A 240 10.25 3.75 -20.41
N VAL A 241 9.36 4.09 -19.49
CA VAL A 241 8.20 3.26 -19.16
C VAL A 241 7.10 3.45 -20.21
N THR A 242 6.79 2.41 -20.95
CA THR A 242 5.79 2.42 -22.02
C THR A 242 4.46 1.81 -21.60
N THR A 243 4.49 0.85 -20.68
CA THR A 243 3.31 0.13 -20.17
C THR A 243 3.30 0.05 -18.65
N GLY A 244 2.16 -0.28 -18.06
CA GLY A 244 2.03 -0.51 -16.63
C GLY A 244 2.78 -1.75 -16.14
N GLU A 245 2.94 -2.75 -17.01
CA GLU A 245 3.69 -3.99 -16.71
C GLU A 245 5.12 -3.73 -16.24
N GLN A 246 5.76 -2.67 -16.74
CA GLN A 246 7.12 -2.29 -16.34
C GLN A 246 7.22 -1.87 -14.87
N ILE A 247 6.09 -1.62 -14.19
CA ILE A 247 6.01 -1.35 -12.76
C ILE A 247 5.12 -2.36 -12.03
N ALA A 248 4.98 -3.56 -12.58
CA ALA A 248 4.16 -4.65 -12.05
C ALA A 248 2.67 -4.29 -11.88
N SER A 249 2.10 -3.56 -12.85
CA SER A 249 0.70 -3.11 -12.87
C SER A 249 0.10 -3.27 -14.26
N PRO A 250 -0.33 -4.49 -14.65
CA PRO A 250 -0.81 -4.78 -16.00
C PRO A 250 -2.00 -3.91 -16.45
N ASP A 251 -2.92 -3.57 -15.55
CA ASP A 251 -4.10 -2.75 -15.84
C ASP A 251 -3.81 -1.24 -15.86
N THR A 252 -2.64 -0.83 -15.38
CA THR A 252 -2.25 0.57 -15.33
C THR A 252 -1.69 1.03 -16.68
N ALA A 253 -2.35 1.99 -17.33
CA ALA A 253 -1.89 2.52 -18.62
C ALA A 253 -0.48 3.13 -18.51
N GLY A 254 0.34 2.99 -19.56
CA GLY A 254 1.72 3.50 -19.60
C GLY A 254 1.87 4.99 -19.25
N PRO A 255 0.98 5.92 -19.71
CA PRO A 255 1.02 7.32 -19.27
C PRO A 255 0.82 7.49 -17.76
N VAL A 256 -0.07 6.73 -17.14
CA VAL A 256 -0.32 6.76 -15.67
C VAL A 256 0.88 6.20 -14.92
N ALA A 257 1.46 5.09 -15.40
CA ALA A 257 2.67 4.50 -14.84
C ALA A 257 3.84 5.50 -14.86
N ARG A 258 4.06 6.22 -15.99
CA ARG A 258 5.07 7.28 -16.08
C ARG A 258 4.79 8.45 -15.15
N ALA A 259 3.54 8.86 -15.05
CA ALA A 259 3.13 9.94 -14.16
C ALA A 259 3.40 9.56 -12.69
N ARG A 260 3.08 8.33 -12.29
CA ARG A 260 3.37 7.82 -10.95
C ARG A 260 4.87 7.87 -10.65
N LEU A 261 5.72 7.33 -11.50
CA LEU A 261 7.17 7.34 -11.31
C LEU A 261 7.74 8.77 -11.26
N ARG A 262 7.16 9.69 -12.00
CA ARG A 262 7.64 11.07 -12.07
C ARG A 262 7.17 11.92 -10.89
N TYR A 263 5.93 11.76 -10.43
CA TYR A 263 5.27 12.69 -9.54
C TYR A 263 4.91 12.09 -8.18
N ALA A 264 4.71 10.78 -8.09
CA ALA A 264 4.28 10.09 -6.87
C ALA A 264 5.39 9.20 -6.26
N ALA A 265 6.61 9.27 -6.77
CA ALA A 265 7.72 8.48 -6.27
C ALA A 265 8.30 9.04 -4.98
N GLY A 266 8.50 8.17 -3.98
CA GLY A 266 9.15 8.42 -2.69
C GLY A 266 10.56 7.83 -2.61
N ASP A 267 11.30 8.24 -1.59
CA ASP A 267 12.60 7.67 -1.24
C ASP A 267 12.41 6.41 -0.36
N LEU A 268 13.44 5.55 -0.31
CA LEU A 268 13.41 4.32 0.47
C LEU A 268 14.39 4.42 1.65
N HIS A 269 13.92 4.13 2.85
CA HIS A 269 14.69 4.29 4.09
C HIS A 269 15.22 2.96 4.60
N GLY A 270 16.50 2.91 4.93
CA GLY A 270 17.24 1.69 5.31
C GLY A 270 16.59 0.94 6.48
N GLY A 271 16.09 1.64 7.49
CA GLY A 271 15.42 0.99 8.62
C GLY A 271 14.14 0.25 8.21
N VAL A 272 13.31 0.87 7.37
CA VAL A 272 12.10 0.24 6.81
C VAL A 272 12.46 -0.96 5.93
N ILE A 273 13.43 -0.79 5.02
CA ILE A 273 13.88 -1.87 4.12
C ILE A 273 14.45 -3.05 4.91
N ARG A 274 15.21 -2.79 5.98
CA ARG A 274 15.73 -3.86 6.85
C ARG A 274 14.62 -4.62 7.57
N GLN A 275 13.58 -3.94 8.02
CA GLN A 275 12.43 -4.60 8.63
C GLN A 275 11.69 -5.46 7.61
N MET A 276 11.42 -4.95 6.40
CA MET A 276 10.82 -5.73 5.32
C MET A 276 11.65 -6.95 4.92
N ALA A 277 12.99 -6.81 4.88
CA ALA A 277 13.90 -7.92 4.59
C ALA A 277 13.75 -9.07 5.61
N ARG A 278 13.54 -8.74 6.89
CA ARG A 278 13.25 -9.75 7.91
C ARG A 278 11.92 -10.45 7.67
N TRP A 279 10.88 -9.74 7.24
CA TRP A 279 9.58 -10.34 6.91
C TRP A 279 9.70 -11.36 5.77
N VAL A 280 10.45 -11.01 4.71
CA VAL A 280 10.73 -11.96 3.62
C VAL A 280 11.50 -13.18 4.12
N SER A 281 12.43 -13.01 5.07
CA SER A 281 13.23 -14.10 5.64
C SER A 281 12.42 -14.96 6.61
N SER A 282 11.55 -14.37 7.43
CA SER A 282 10.72 -15.07 8.42
C SER A 282 9.43 -15.63 7.83
N GLY A 283 8.98 -15.09 6.70
CA GLY A 283 7.69 -15.40 6.10
C GLY A 283 6.50 -14.65 6.73
N HIS A 284 6.74 -13.76 7.70
CA HIS A 284 5.71 -13.14 8.52
C HIS A 284 5.89 -11.63 8.65
N LEU A 285 4.78 -10.88 8.69
CA LEU A 285 4.76 -9.49 9.12
C LEU A 285 5.01 -9.45 10.63
N THR A 286 6.13 -8.89 11.05
CA THR A 286 6.51 -8.78 12.45
C THR A 286 6.86 -7.34 12.82
N ASP A 287 6.84 -7.05 14.12
CA ASP A 287 7.46 -5.83 14.66
C ASP A 287 8.97 -5.77 14.34
N VAL A 288 9.60 -4.63 14.60
CA VAL A 288 11.03 -4.42 14.34
C VAL A 288 11.94 -5.38 15.11
N SER A 289 11.48 -5.91 16.25
CA SER A 289 12.21 -6.90 17.04
C SER A 289 12.12 -8.32 16.46
N GLY A 290 11.16 -8.59 15.60
CA GLY A 290 10.83 -9.92 15.05
C GLY A 290 10.12 -10.85 16.02
N ARG A 291 9.70 -10.35 17.18
CA ARG A 291 9.06 -11.16 18.24
C ARG A 291 7.55 -11.23 18.14
N LEU A 292 6.91 -10.15 17.68
CA LEU A 292 5.47 -10.08 17.53
C LEU A 292 5.10 -10.46 16.09
N ASP A 293 4.42 -11.59 15.88
CA ASP A 293 3.71 -11.85 14.62
C ASP A 293 2.42 -11.01 14.63
N VAL A 294 2.34 -10.04 13.73
CA VAL A 294 1.24 -9.10 13.64
C VAL A 294 -0.11 -9.83 13.49
N THR A 295 -0.15 -10.88 12.66
CA THR A 295 -1.38 -11.65 12.42
C THR A 295 -1.94 -12.25 13.70
N SER A 296 -1.08 -12.72 14.61
CA SER A 296 -1.50 -13.30 15.88
C SER A 296 -2.03 -12.27 16.88
N ALA A 297 -1.63 -11.01 16.72
CA ALA A 297 -2.03 -9.89 17.58
C ALA A 297 -3.29 -9.17 17.08
N LEU A 298 -3.62 -9.27 15.79
CA LEU A 298 -4.85 -8.70 15.25
C LEU A 298 -6.09 -9.33 15.93
N ARG A 299 -7.13 -8.56 16.05
CA ARG A 299 -8.43 -8.94 16.63
C ARG A 299 -9.55 -8.56 15.67
N PRO A 300 -10.73 -9.19 15.74
CA PRO A 300 -11.88 -8.82 14.93
C PRO A 300 -12.12 -7.31 14.95
N PHE A 301 -12.19 -6.72 13.76
CA PHE A 301 -12.36 -5.29 13.57
C PHE A 301 -13.10 -5.04 12.25
N PRO A 302 -13.96 -4.02 12.13
CA PRO A 302 -14.59 -3.67 10.87
C PRO A 302 -13.54 -3.42 9.78
N ALA A 303 -13.38 -4.37 8.86
CA ALA A 303 -12.38 -4.27 7.81
C ALA A 303 -12.85 -4.86 6.49
N LEU A 304 -12.20 -4.40 5.39
CA LEU A 304 -12.35 -4.92 4.03
C LEU A 304 -10.97 -5.07 3.41
N VAL A 305 -10.62 -6.30 3.04
CA VAL A 305 -9.28 -6.65 2.56
C VAL A 305 -9.33 -6.93 1.06
N PHE A 306 -8.44 -6.31 0.28
CA PHE A 306 -8.29 -6.56 -1.16
C PHE A 306 -6.93 -7.17 -1.48
N ALA A 307 -6.90 -8.11 -2.43
CA ALA A 307 -5.68 -8.66 -3.02
C ALA A 307 -5.87 -8.88 -4.53
N GLY A 308 -4.81 -8.65 -5.30
CA GLY A 308 -4.78 -8.93 -6.74
C GLY A 308 -4.33 -10.36 -7.02
N ASP A 309 -4.89 -10.99 -8.06
CA ASP A 309 -4.54 -12.36 -8.45
C ASP A 309 -3.17 -12.46 -9.15
N ASP A 310 -2.68 -11.34 -9.71
CA ASP A 310 -1.37 -11.24 -10.37
C ASP A 310 -0.42 -10.27 -9.63
N ASP A 311 -0.65 -10.06 -8.33
CA ASP A 311 0.20 -9.23 -7.48
C ASP A 311 1.32 -10.08 -6.86
N PRO A 312 2.59 -9.94 -7.32
CA PRO A 312 3.70 -10.71 -6.78
C PRO A 312 4.09 -10.29 -5.35
N ALA A 313 3.71 -9.09 -4.91
CA ALA A 313 4.02 -8.58 -3.58
C ALA A 313 2.95 -8.97 -2.55
N CYS A 314 1.69 -9.09 -2.99
CA CYS A 314 0.57 -9.44 -2.14
C CYS A 314 -0.44 -10.34 -2.86
N PRO A 315 -0.07 -11.59 -3.20
CA PRO A 315 -1.03 -12.56 -3.71
C PRO A 315 -2.13 -12.80 -2.65
N PRO A 316 -3.31 -13.33 -3.04
CA PRO A 316 -4.42 -13.59 -2.11
C PRO A 316 -4.02 -14.38 -0.85
N THR A 317 -3.10 -15.34 -0.99
CA THR A 317 -2.57 -16.15 0.12
C THR A 317 -1.73 -15.35 1.12
N ALA A 318 -1.19 -14.20 0.69
CA ALA A 318 -0.43 -13.29 1.57
C ALA A 318 -1.32 -12.33 2.36
N ALA A 319 -2.53 -12.07 1.87
CA ALA A 319 -3.51 -11.19 2.50
C ALA A 319 -4.54 -11.94 3.36
N SER A 320 -4.90 -13.20 2.98
CA SER A 320 -5.97 -13.97 3.65
C SER A 320 -5.79 -14.10 5.16
N PRO A 321 -4.58 -14.29 5.74
CA PRO A 321 -4.47 -14.40 7.20
C PRO A 321 -4.81 -13.12 7.94
N ALA A 322 -4.64 -11.94 7.33
CA ALA A 322 -5.11 -10.69 7.92
C ALA A 322 -6.63 -10.59 7.89
N ALA A 323 -7.26 -10.99 6.78
CA ALA A 323 -8.72 -11.02 6.68
C ALA A 323 -9.33 -11.97 7.71
N GLU A 324 -8.75 -13.16 7.88
CA GLU A 324 -9.17 -14.13 8.89
C GLU A 324 -9.04 -13.59 10.32
N ALA A 325 -7.88 -13.02 10.65
CA ALA A 325 -7.62 -12.47 11.99
C ALA A 325 -8.56 -11.29 12.34
N LEU A 326 -8.92 -10.49 11.34
CA LEU A 326 -9.85 -9.36 11.48
C LEU A 326 -11.33 -9.78 11.41
N ALA A 327 -11.64 -11.05 11.11
CA ALA A 327 -12.98 -11.53 10.77
C ALA A 327 -13.62 -10.70 9.62
N ALA A 328 -12.81 -10.34 8.64
CA ALA A 328 -13.14 -9.44 7.54
C ALA A 328 -13.29 -10.18 6.20
N PRO A 329 -14.13 -9.70 5.27
CA PRO A 329 -14.17 -10.24 3.92
C PRO A 329 -12.85 -9.95 3.18
N LEU A 330 -12.36 -10.97 2.43
CA LEU A 330 -11.29 -10.84 1.46
C LEU A 330 -11.89 -10.74 0.06
N VAL A 331 -11.63 -9.65 -0.63
CA VAL A 331 -11.98 -9.45 -2.03
C VAL A 331 -10.77 -9.77 -2.91
N VAL A 332 -10.81 -10.90 -3.59
CA VAL A 332 -9.81 -11.25 -4.60
C VAL A 332 -10.21 -10.59 -5.92
N LEU A 333 -9.36 -9.70 -6.40
CA LEU A 333 -9.50 -9.08 -7.71
C LEU A 333 -8.91 -10.04 -8.74
N THR A 334 -9.75 -10.52 -9.67
CA THR A 334 -9.38 -11.56 -10.66
C THR A 334 -9.30 -10.99 -12.06
N GLY A 335 -8.43 -11.58 -12.91
CA GLY A 335 -8.20 -11.18 -14.29
C GLY A 335 -6.99 -10.27 -14.46
N GLY A 336 -5.86 -10.61 -13.82
CA GLY A 336 -4.57 -9.93 -13.97
C GLY A 336 -4.49 -8.61 -13.23
N TRP A 337 -4.72 -8.62 -11.91
CA TRP A 337 -4.56 -7.44 -11.06
C TRP A 337 -3.20 -7.43 -10.37
N GLY A 338 -2.36 -6.48 -10.76
CA GLY A 338 -1.07 -6.22 -10.12
C GLY A 338 -1.18 -5.31 -8.90
N HIS A 339 -0.03 -5.04 -8.26
CA HIS A 339 0.06 -4.34 -6.97
C HIS A 339 -0.52 -2.92 -6.96
N LEU A 340 -0.29 -2.14 -8.02
CA LEU A 340 -0.75 -0.75 -8.11
C LEU A 340 -2.14 -0.61 -8.74
N ASP A 341 -2.66 -1.67 -9.39
CA ASP A 341 -3.91 -1.60 -10.12
C ASP A 341 -5.13 -1.25 -9.26
N PRO A 342 -5.23 -1.64 -7.98
CA PRO A 342 -6.32 -1.21 -7.12
C PRO A 342 -6.42 0.31 -6.90
N LEU A 343 -5.35 1.05 -7.19
CA LEU A 343 -5.33 2.52 -7.11
C LEU A 343 -5.30 3.20 -8.49
N LEU A 344 -4.47 2.69 -9.41
CA LEU A 344 -4.11 3.36 -10.65
C LEU A 344 -4.66 2.66 -11.90
N GLY A 345 -5.15 1.42 -11.76
CA GLY A 345 -5.69 0.64 -12.86
C GLY A 345 -6.96 1.23 -13.45
N ALA A 346 -7.16 1.02 -14.75
CA ALA A 346 -8.35 1.50 -15.46
C ALA A 346 -9.65 0.97 -14.85
N ARG A 347 -9.62 -0.25 -14.30
CA ARG A 347 -10.77 -0.92 -13.67
C ARG A 347 -10.96 -0.54 -12.20
N ALA A 348 -10.01 0.15 -11.54
CA ALA A 348 -10.08 0.47 -10.11
C ALA A 348 -11.38 1.18 -9.69
N PRO A 349 -11.92 2.17 -10.43
CA PRO A 349 -13.16 2.83 -10.05
C PRO A 349 -14.37 1.89 -9.96
N THR A 350 -14.48 0.93 -10.87
CA THR A 350 -15.62 0.01 -10.93
C THR A 350 -15.44 -1.25 -10.10
N ALA A 351 -14.22 -1.73 -9.92
CA ALA A 351 -13.94 -2.97 -9.21
C ALA A 351 -13.55 -2.76 -7.74
N VAL A 352 -12.87 -1.66 -7.42
CA VAL A 352 -12.36 -1.38 -6.06
C VAL A 352 -13.17 -0.26 -5.41
N PHE A 353 -13.20 0.95 -6.00
CA PHE A 353 -13.83 2.10 -5.35
C PHE A 353 -15.33 1.88 -5.16
N ALA A 354 -16.01 1.22 -6.11
CA ALA A 354 -17.41 0.84 -6.01
C ALA A 354 -17.71 -0.16 -4.86
N ARG A 355 -16.69 -0.83 -4.28
CA ARG A 355 -16.83 -1.68 -3.10
C ARG A 355 -16.38 -0.98 -1.83
N VAL A 356 -15.38 -0.11 -1.94
CA VAL A 356 -14.88 0.70 -0.82
C VAL A 356 -15.98 1.64 -0.31
N LEU A 357 -16.65 2.36 -1.20
CA LEU A 357 -17.68 3.33 -0.82
C LEU A 357 -18.80 2.73 0.04
N PRO A 358 -19.53 1.67 -0.37
CA PRO A 358 -20.59 1.09 0.45
C PRO A 358 -20.08 0.54 1.79
N PHE A 359 -18.84 0.02 1.81
CA PHE A 359 -18.23 -0.43 3.06
C PHE A 359 -18.01 0.74 4.01
N LEU A 360 -17.41 1.83 3.55
CA LEU A 360 -17.21 3.02 4.38
C LEU A 360 -18.53 3.63 4.81
N ASP A 361 -19.53 3.69 3.92
CA ASP A 361 -20.89 4.19 4.23
C ASP A 361 -21.57 3.39 5.34
N ALA A 362 -21.41 2.08 5.37
CA ALA A 362 -21.94 1.21 6.41
C ALA A 362 -21.28 1.45 7.78
N HIS A 363 -20.08 2.05 7.79
CA HIS A 363 -19.31 2.33 9.01
C HIS A 363 -19.23 3.84 9.33
N ARG A 364 -19.98 4.67 8.61
CA ARG A 364 -20.14 6.08 8.97
C ARG A 364 -20.72 6.20 10.37
N ARG A 365 -20.12 7.03 11.18
CA ARG A 365 -20.71 7.44 12.44
C ARG A 365 -21.67 8.59 12.21
N ARG A 366 -22.89 8.46 12.69
CA ARG A 366 -23.81 9.58 12.73
C ARG A 366 -23.20 10.63 13.66
N CYS A 367 -23.05 11.87 13.18
CA CYS A 367 -22.71 12.98 14.06
C CYS A 367 -23.71 12.96 15.22
N TRP A 368 -23.21 13.17 16.43
CA TRP A 368 -24.07 13.50 17.55
C TRP A 368 -24.75 14.83 17.19
N GLY A 369 -26.06 14.75 16.90
CA GLY A 369 -26.91 15.92 16.70
C GLY A 369 -27.20 16.63 18.01
#